data_edcd109518c433a1b4b8d10a63a96de4
#
_entry.id   edcd109518c433a1b4b8d10a63a96de4
#
_cell.length_a   1.000
_cell.length_b   1.000
_cell.length_c   1.000
_cell.angle_alpha   90.00
_cell.angle_beta   90.00
_cell.angle_gamma   90.00
#
_symmetry.space_group_name_H-M   'P 1'
#
loop_
_entity.id
_entity.type
_entity.pdbx_description
1 polymer ?
#
loop_
_entity_poly.entity_id
_entity_poly.type
_entity_poly.pdbx_seq_one_letter_code
_entity_poly.pdbx_strand_id
1 'polypeptide(L)'
;MPSNFTKNYSLSQWERSDKVLMDDFNADNAKIDAALAFHPSAELICSAEATDDETTLLTLDISQVDWSRYFMLYLSVHKDTRDSVTITTDKGNGYGMRLTNGSENNDHYMAHFYEAMEVRAFFFVGYNGASTPVLFGTSTCQKTGDFPEWFQVNTGFVSFPYQELSELRVGGSKFGLGAKVDLWGIK
;
A
#
# COMPACT_ATOMS: atom_id res chain seq x y z
N MET A 1 32.15 -10.92 30.50
CA MET A 1 30.67 -10.79 30.38
C MET A 1 30.30 -9.34 30.65
N PRO A 2 29.36 -8.77 29.92
CA PRO A 2 28.90 -7.40 30.16
C PRO A 2 28.19 -7.30 31.53
N SER A 3 28.34 -6.19 32.21
CA SER A 3 27.70 -5.95 33.52
C SER A 3 26.23 -5.49 33.35
N ASN A 4 25.91 -4.90 32.23
CA ASN A 4 24.57 -4.35 31.93
C ASN A 4 24.17 -4.57 30.47
N PHE A 5 22.87 -4.28 30.16
CA PHE A 5 22.32 -4.38 28.83
C PHE A 5 21.45 -3.15 28.50
N THR A 6 21.41 -2.77 27.22
CA THR A 6 20.53 -1.67 26.75
C THR A 6 19.06 -2.07 26.85
N LYS A 7 18.20 -1.09 27.14
CA LYS A 7 16.76 -1.33 27.40
C LYS A 7 16.01 -1.89 26.18
N ASN A 8 16.31 -1.44 24.96
CA ASN A 8 15.49 -1.76 23.79
C ASN A 8 15.93 -3.06 23.09
N TYR A 9 17.22 -3.23 22.89
CA TYR A 9 17.75 -4.36 22.09
C TYR A 9 18.60 -5.33 22.90
N SER A 10 18.72 -5.11 24.21
CA SER A 10 19.55 -5.94 25.10
C SER A 10 20.99 -6.09 24.60
N LEU A 11 21.56 -5.01 24.05
CA LEU A 11 22.95 -4.97 23.65
C LEU A 11 23.84 -4.85 24.89
N SER A 12 25.01 -5.43 24.85
CA SER A 12 26.00 -5.42 25.95
C SER A 12 26.42 -3.99 26.29
N GLN A 13 26.35 -3.64 27.56
CA GLN A 13 26.96 -2.42 28.14
C GLN A 13 28.10 -2.82 29.03
N TRP A 14 29.31 -2.34 28.68
CA TRP A 14 30.56 -2.72 29.28
C TRP A 14 31.00 -1.69 30.30
N GLU A 15 31.46 -2.18 31.45
CA GLU A 15 32.19 -1.39 32.46
C GLU A 15 33.68 -1.62 32.33
N ARG A 16 34.50 -0.76 32.97
CA ARG A 16 35.98 -0.87 32.89
C ARG A 16 36.55 -2.19 33.41
N SER A 17 35.81 -2.82 34.32
CA SER A 17 36.18 -4.11 34.93
C SER A 17 35.77 -5.33 34.11
N ASP A 18 34.94 -5.12 33.11
CA ASP A 18 34.37 -6.21 32.32
C ASP A 18 35.40 -6.78 31.34
N LYS A 19 35.36 -8.10 31.19
CA LYS A 19 36.12 -8.78 30.14
C LYS A 19 35.25 -8.85 28.89
N VAL A 20 35.67 -8.12 27.86
CA VAL A 20 35.01 -8.17 26.55
C VAL A 20 35.32 -9.50 25.88
N LEU A 21 34.28 -10.26 25.55
CA LEU A 21 34.38 -11.51 24.81
C LEU A 21 33.92 -11.33 23.39
N MET A 22 34.56 -11.99 22.44
CA MET A 22 34.22 -11.97 21.04
C MET A 22 32.78 -12.49 20.79
N ASP A 23 32.37 -13.49 21.56
CA ASP A 23 31.03 -14.08 21.47
C ASP A 23 29.93 -13.07 21.85
N ASP A 24 30.15 -12.27 22.90
CA ASP A 24 29.20 -11.22 23.31
C ASP A 24 29.10 -10.14 22.23
N PHE A 25 30.22 -9.75 21.61
CA PHE A 25 30.27 -8.77 20.54
C PHE A 25 29.56 -9.28 19.28
N ASN A 26 29.78 -10.54 18.90
CA ASN A 26 29.10 -11.15 17.76
C ASN A 26 27.61 -11.31 18.01
N ALA A 27 27.19 -11.63 19.23
CA ALA A 27 25.79 -11.68 19.61
C ALA A 27 25.10 -10.33 19.50
N ASP A 28 25.79 -9.25 19.89
CA ASP A 28 25.24 -7.88 19.71
C ASP A 28 25.16 -7.46 18.25
N ASN A 29 26.15 -7.80 17.43
CA ASN A 29 26.10 -7.58 15.99
C ASN A 29 24.90 -8.31 15.35
N ALA A 30 24.65 -9.55 15.74
CA ALA A 30 23.49 -10.31 15.24
C ALA A 30 22.14 -9.66 15.63
N LYS A 31 22.02 -9.11 16.85
CA LYS A 31 20.83 -8.37 17.28
C LYS A 31 20.64 -7.07 16.49
N ILE A 32 21.74 -6.35 16.23
CA ILE A 32 21.72 -5.11 15.42
C ILE A 32 21.31 -5.44 13.98
N ASP A 33 21.90 -6.47 13.39
CA ASP A 33 21.58 -6.92 12.04
C ASP A 33 20.09 -7.29 11.90
N ALA A 34 19.58 -8.08 12.86
CA ALA A 34 18.17 -8.43 12.92
C ALA A 34 17.24 -7.19 13.09
N ALA A 35 17.64 -6.23 13.93
CA ALA A 35 16.88 -5.00 14.12
C ALA A 35 16.88 -4.12 12.87
N LEU A 36 18.01 -4.03 12.16
CA LEU A 36 18.13 -3.29 10.90
C LEU A 36 17.39 -3.97 9.75
N ALA A 37 17.31 -5.30 9.73
CA ALA A 37 16.52 -6.04 8.76
C ALA A 37 15.00 -5.80 8.90
N PHE A 38 14.55 -5.35 10.08
CA PHE A 38 13.14 -5.06 10.38
C PHE A 38 12.75 -3.61 10.05
N HIS A 39 13.52 -2.87 9.27
CA HIS A 39 13.06 -1.56 8.80
C HIS A 39 11.90 -1.73 7.81
N PRO A 40 10.77 -1.04 8.03
CA PRO A 40 9.71 -1.03 7.04
C PRO A 40 10.28 -0.51 5.71
N SER A 41 10.29 -1.36 4.73
CA SER A 41 10.76 -1.05 3.38
C SER A 41 9.60 -1.14 2.41
N ALA A 42 9.55 -0.20 1.46
CA ALA A 42 8.63 -0.27 0.34
C ALA A 42 9.33 -0.96 -0.84
N GLU A 43 8.66 -1.93 -1.43
CA GLU A 43 9.11 -2.67 -2.60
C GLU A 43 8.06 -2.51 -3.70
N LEU A 44 8.47 -2.09 -4.90
CA LEU A 44 7.58 -2.07 -6.06
C LEU A 44 7.26 -3.51 -6.47
N ILE A 45 5.99 -3.87 -6.37
CA ILE A 45 5.50 -5.21 -6.73
C ILE A 45 5.26 -5.30 -8.23
N CYS A 46 4.42 -4.40 -8.75
CA CYS A 46 4.10 -4.33 -10.17
C CYS A 46 3.64 -2.93 -10.55
N SER A 47 3.62 -2.68 -11.86
CA SER A 47 3.26 -1.39 -12.44
C SER A 47 2.52 -1.61 -13.75
N ALA A 48 1.61 -0.71 -14.10
CA ALA A 48 0.96 -0.64 -15.40
C ALA A 48 0.91 0.81 -15.87
N GLU A 49 1.06 1.01 -17.18
CA GLU A 49 1.09 2.34 -17.80
C GLU A 49 0.16 2.37 -19.03
N ALA A 50 -0.54 3.47 -19.20
CA ALA A 50 -1.39 3.69 -20.36
C ALA A 50 -0.52 3.97 -21.60
N THR A 51 -0.73 3.19 -22.64
CA THR A 51 0.03 3.27 -23.89
C THR A 51 -0.63 4.17 -24.93
N ASP A 52 -1.85 4.62 -24.65
CA ASP A 52 -2.62 5.53 -25.52
C ASP A 52 -3.61 6.38 -24.71
N ASP A 53 -4.18 7.40 -25.35
CA ASP A 53 -5.14 8.32 -24.74
C ASP A 53 -6.55 7.74 -24.54
N GLU A 54 -6.83 6.59 -25.13
CA GLU A 54 -8.13 5.91 -25.03
C GLU A 54 -8.14 4.78 -24.01
N THR A 55 -7.02 4.53 -23.34
CA THR A 55 -6.92 3.52 -22.29
C THR A 55 -7.91 3.80 -21.17
N THR A 56 -8.79 2.84 -20.89
CA THR A 56 -9.83 2.93 -19.84
C THR A 56 -9.63 1.95 -18.70
N LEU A 57 -8.68 1.02 -18.83
CA LEU A 57 -8.39 -0.02 -17.84
C LEU A 57 -6.90 -0.28 -17.78
N LEU A 58 -6.34 -0.20 -16.58
CA LEU A 58 -4.99 -0.66 -16.26
C LEU A 58 -5.07 -1.86 -15.33
N THR A 59 -4.43 -2.95 -15.70
CA THR A 59 -4.46 -4.21 -14.97
C THR A 59 -3.09 -4.51 -14.40
N LEU A 60 -3.03 -4.76 -13.10
CA LEU A 60 -1.84 -5.20 -12.38
C LEU A 60 -1.94 -6.71 -12.15
N ASP A 61 -1.00 -7.49 -12.67
CA ASP A 61 -0.89 -8.91 -12.38
C ASP A 61 -0.31 -9.10 -10.97
N ILE A 62 -1.11 -9.68 -10.10
CA ILE A 62 -0.78 -9.97 -8.70
C ILE A 62 -0.79 -11.46 -8.38
N SER A 63 -0.90 -12.31 -9.41
CA SER A 63 -1.02 -13.76 -9.28
C SER A 63 0.18 -14.44 -8.63
N GLN A 64 1.36 -13.82 -8.71
CA GLN A 64 2.62 -14.35 -8.18
C GLN A 64 3.07 -13.66 -6.89
N VAL A 65 2.23 -12.82 -6.29
CA VAL A 65 2.60 -12.06 -5.09
C VAL A 65 2.57 -12.97 -3.86
N ASP A 66 3.67 -13.04 -3.15
CA ASP A 66 3.74 -13.65 -1.83
C ASP A 66 3.24 -12.64 -0.77
N TRP A 67 1.97 -12.71 -0.46
CA TRP A 67 1.28 -11.81 0.46
C TRP A 67 1.80 -11.88 1.89
N SER A 68 2.43 -12.99 2.28
CA SER A 68 2.99 -13.15 3.63
C SER A 68 4.16 -12.22 3.92
N ARG A 69 4.76 -11.65 2.88
CA ARG A 69 5.89 -10.72 2.98
C ARG A 69 5.50 -9.30 3.37
N TYR A 70 4.22 -8.95 3.31
CA TYR A 70 3.75 -7.58 3.45
C TYR A 70 2.67 -7.48 4.54
N PHE A 71 2.73 -6.42 5.33
CA PHE A 71 1.64 -6.09 6.25
C PHE A 71 0.64 -5.10 5.64
N MET A 72 1.06 -4.36 4.62
CA MET A 72 0.24 -3.38 3.91
C MET A 72 0.69 -3.25 2.46
N LEU A 73 -0.25 -2.97 1.57
CA LEU A 73 0.02 -2.57 0.20
C LEU A 73 -0.32 -1.10 0.02
N TYR A 74 0.42 -0.45 -0.85
CA TYR A 74 0.18 0.92 -1.26
C TYR A 74 0.01 0.98 -2.76
N LEU A 75 -1.14 1.47 -3.21
CA LEU A 75 -1.44 1.72 -4.62
C LEU A 75 -1.37 3.22 -4.87
N SER A 76 -0.59 3.62 -5.86
CA SER A 76 -0.61 4.97 -6.39
C SER A 76 -1.12 4.97 -7.83
N VAL A 77 -2.02 5.90 -8.13
CA VAL A 77 -2.50 6.16 -9.49
C VAL A 77 -2.17 7.61 -9.81
N HIS A 78 -1.48 7.82 -10.91
CA HIS A 78 -1.20 9.16 -11.44
C HIS A 78 -1.70 9.26 -12.87
N LYS A 79 -2.46 10.30 -13.17
CA LYS A 79 -2.97 10.58 -14.51
C LYS A 79 -3.13 12.08 -14.75
N ASP A 80 -3.02 12.51 -15.99
CA ASP A 80 -3.14 13.91 -16.38
C ASP A 80 -4.58 14.36 -16.62
N THR A 81 -5.52 13.39 -16.71
CA THR A 81 -6.92 13.67 -16.95
C THR A 81 -7.71 13.71 -15.65
N ARG A 82 -8.61 14.68 -15.53
CA ARG A 82 -9.55 14.80 -14.41
C ARG A 82 -10.77 13.94 -14.67
N ASP A 83 -10.79 12.73 -14.16
CA ASP A 83 -11.86 11.77 -14.41
C ASP A 83 -11.98 10.75 -13.28
N SER A 84 -13.01 9.90 -13.35
CA SER A 84 -13.23 8.87 -12.35
C SER A 84 -12.15 7.79 -12.37
N VAL A 85 -11.78 7.31 -11.19
CA VAL A 85 -10.93 6.13 -10.99
C VAL A 85 -11.69 5.12 -10.16
N THR A 86 -11.78 3.89 -10.65
CA THR A 86 -12.38 2.76 -9.93
C THR A 86 -11.33 1.70 -9.64
N ILE A 87 -11.41 1.05 -8.50
CA ILE A 87 -10.54 -0.07 -8.13
C ILE A 87 -11.42 -1.31 -7.96
N THR A 88 -11.08 -2.36 -8.70
CA THR A 88 -11.77 -3.66 -8.69
C THR A 88 -10.75 -4.80 -8.76
N THR A 89 -11.22 -6.04 -8.76
CA THR A 89 -10.39 -7.24 -8.91
C THR A 89 -10.94 -8.15 -10.01
N ASP A 90 -10.19 -9.19 -10.37
CA ASP A 90 -10.64 -10.24 -11.30
C ASP A 90 -11.84 -11.06 -10.78
N LYS A 91 -12.08 -11.07 -9.46
CA LYS A 91 -13.23 -11.74 -8.83
C LYS A 91 -14.51 -10.89 -8.82
N GLY A 92 -14.47 -9.71 -9.44
CA GLY A 92 -15.60 -8.81 -9.58
C GLY A 92 -15.53 -7.59 -8.67
N ASN A 93 -16.65 -6.91 -8.57
CA ASN A 93 -16.76 -5.67 -7.81
C ASN A 93 -16.72 -5.95 -6.31
N GLY A 94 -15.97 -5.14 -5.58
CA GLY A 94 -16.01 -5.12 -4.13
C GLY A 94 -17.22 -4.33 -3.61
N TYR A 95 -17.28 -4.17 -2.31
CA TYR A 95 -18.21 -3.26 -1.64
C TYR A 95 -17.41 -2.08 -1.11
N GLY A 96 -17.78 -0.88 -1.49
CA GLY A 96 -17.13 0.34 -1.06
C GLY A 96 -18.12 1.35 -0.49
N MET A 97 -17.67 2.12 0.46
CA MET A 97 -18.33 3.30 0.95
C MET A 97 -17.46 4.51 0.65
N ARG A 98 -18.03 5.51 0.02
CA ARG A 98 -17.37 6.75 -0.30
C ARG A 98 -17.96 7.89 0.52
N LEU A 99 -17.09 8.68 1.15
CA LEU A 99 -17.42 9.95 1.75
C LEU A 99 -16.97 11.07 0.82
N THR A 100 -17.93 11.82 0.31
CA THR A 100 -17.68 13.00 -0.52
C THR A 100 -18.40 14.18 0.10
N ASN A 101 -17.66 15.18 0.59
CA ASN A 101 -18.23 16.38 1.20
C ASN A 101 -19.28 16.09 2.29
N GLY A 102 -19.06 15.04 3.09
CA GLY A 102 -19.97 14.63 4.17
C GLY A 102 -21.20 13.82 3.74
N SER A 103 -21.31 13.47 2.47
CA SER A 103 -22.37 12.58 1.97
C SER A 103 -21.81 11.17 1.78
N GLU A 104 -22.55 10.18 2.30
CA GLU A 104 -22.23 8.76 2.12
C GLU A 104 -22.86 8.23 0.83
N ASN A 105 -22.07 7.47 0.07
CA ASN A 105 -22.52 6.76 -1.12
C ASN A 105 -21.98 5.32 -1.09
N ASN A 106 -22.85 4.36 -1.36
CA ASN A 106 -22.47 2.96 -1.51
C ASN A 106 -22.16 2.69 -2.97
N ASP A 107 -20.95 2.18 -3.23
CA ASP A 107 -20.49 1.84 -4.57
C ASP A 107 -20.35 0.33 -4.75
N HIS A 108 -20.54 -0.15 -5.97
CA HIS A 108 -20.31 -1.54 -6.37
C HIS A 108 -18.84 -1.85 -6.68
N TYR A 109 -17.97 -0.88 -6.51
CA TYR A 109 -16.52 -1.00 -6.68
C TYR A 109 -15.87 -1.13 -5.31
N MET A 110 -14.68 -1.72 -5.25
CA MET A 110 -13.85 -1.70 -4.06
C MET A 110 -13.51 -0.26 -3.66
N ALA A 111 -13.26 0.60 -4.64
CA ALA A 111 -13.21 2.05 -4.45
C ALA A 111 -13.62 2.77 -5.74
N HIS A 112 -14.20 3.96 -5.58
CA HIS A 112 -14.56 4.84 -6.68
C HIS A 112 -14.22 6.28 -6.32
N PHE A 113 -13.29 6.86 -7.05
CA PHE A 113 -12.82 8.23 -6.89
C PHE A 113 -13.30 9.08 -8.06
N TYR A 114 -14.07 10.11 -7.77
CA TYR A 114 -14.56 11.03 -8.77
C TYR A 114 -13.52 12.10 -9.11
N GLU A 115 -13.41 12.42 -10.41
CA GLU A 115 -12.57 13.51 -10.90
C GLU A 115 -11.16 13.54 -10.32
N ALA A 116 -10.59 12.34 -10.10
CA ALA A 116 -9.30 12.19 -9.49
C ALA A 116 -8.17 12.26 -10.52
N MET A 117 -7.11 13.01 -10.23
CA MET A 117 -5.84 12.99 -10.96
C MET A 117 -4.81 12.12 -10.24
N GLU A 118 -4.84 12.14 -8.91
CA GLU A 118 -4.02 11.28 -8.09
C GLU A 118 -4.92 10.48 -7.13
N VAL A 119 -4.65 9.18 -7.04
CA VAL A 119 -5.26 8.31 -6.05
C VAL A 119 -4.15 7.63 -5.25
N ARG A 120 -4.33 7.56 -3.95
CA ARG A 120 -3.48 6.83 -3.02
C ARG A 120 -4.36 5.91 -2.21
N ALA A 121 -4.16 4.62 -2.34
CA ALA A 121 -4.94 3.63 -1.63
C ALA A 121 -4.03 2.68 -0.85
N PHE A 122 -4.44 2.34 0.36
CA PHE A 122 -3.77 1.39 1.23
C PHE A 122 -4.65 0.15 1.40
N PHE A 123 -4.05 -1.01 1.27
CA PHE A 123 -4.69 -2.29 1.50
C PHE A 123 -4.02 -2.95 2.70
N PHE A 124 -4.80 -3.29 3.70
CA PHE A 124 -4.29 -3.95 4.90
C PHE A 124 -4.32 -5.46 4.70
N VAL A 125 -3.15 -6.07 4.74
CA VAL A 125 -2.99 -7.52 4.64
C VAL A 125 -3.12 -8.13 6.04
N GLY A 126 -4.05 -9.07 6.21
CA GLY A 126 -4.21 -9.80 7.48
C GLY A 126 -4.81 -9.00 8.63
N TYR A 127 -5.50 -7.88 8.37
CA TYR A 127 -6.18 -7.12 9.40
C TYR A 127 -7.22 -7.98 10.14
N ASN A 128 -7.13 -8.05 11.46
CA ASN A 128 -7.99 -8.87 12.32
C ASN A 128 -8.07 -10.37 11.96
N GLY A 129 -7.01 -10.93 11.37
CA GLY A 129 -7.04 -12.31 10.89
C GLY A 129 -7.86 -12.51 9.61
N ALA A 130 -8.40 -11.45 9.03
CA ALA A 130 -9.08 -11.51 7.76
C ALA A 130 -8.05 -11.65 6.63
N SER A 131 -8.24 -12.64 5.79
CA SER A 131 -7.45 -12.80 4.56
C SER A 131 -7.97 -11.95 3.41
N THR A 132 -9.09 -11.25 3.61
CA THR A 132 -9.75 -10.43 2.59
C THR A 132 -9.17 -9.02 2.52
N PRO A 133 -8.95 -8.47 1.32
CA PRO A 133 -8.49 -7.10 1.14
C PRO A 133 -9.46 -6.08 1.74
N VAL A 134 -8.92 -5.21 2.61
CA VAL A 134 -9.63 -4.02 3.10
C VAL A 134 -8.86 -2.80 2.60
N LEU A 135 -9.53 -1.94 1.86
CA LEU A 135 -8.96 -0.74 1.28
C LEU A 135 -9.34 0.49 2.10
N PHE A 136 -8.37 1.36 2.31
CA PHE A 136 -8.57 2.75 2.68
C PHE A 136 -7.85 3.63 1.67
N GLY A 137 -8.56 4.53 0.98
CA GLY A 137 -7.97 5.34 -0.07
C GLY A 137 -8.39 6.79 0.01
N THR A 138 -7.51 7.66 -0.44
CA THR A 138 -7.75 9.08 -0.61
C THR A 138 -7.47 9.48 -2.04
N SER A 139 -8.21 10.46 -2.55
CA SER A 139 -7.88 11.11 -3.81
C SER A 139 -7.84 12.61 -3.64
N THR A 140 -7.00 13.24 -4.45
CA THR A 140 -6.97 14.68 -4.62
C THR A 140 -7.35 15.03 -6.04
N CYS A 141 -8.16 16.05 -6.19
CA CYS A 141 -8.39 16.71 -7.47
C CYS A 141 -7.76 18.09 -7.38
N GLN A 142 -6.81 18.38 -8.26
CA GLN A 142 -6.18 19.67 -8.33
C GLN A 142 -6.86 20.52 -9.40
N LYS A 143 -7.42 21.66 -9.01
CA LYS A 143 -7.80 22.72 -9.94
C LYS A 143 -6.56 23.49 -10.32
N THR A 144 -6.53 24.04 -11.52
CA THR A 144 -5.53 25.03 -11.95
C THR A 144 -5.53 26.23 -11.01
N GLY A 145 -4.66 26.23 -10.02
CA GLY A 145 -4.49 27.30 -9.00
C GLY A 145 -4.64 26.79 -7.57
N ASP A 146 -3.60 26.74 -6.88
CA ASP A 146 -3.26 26.78 -5.45
C ASP A 146 -3.81 25.77 -4.45
N PHE A 147 -5.01 25.15 -4.58
CA PHE A 147 -5.53 24.19 -3.59
C PHE A 147 -6.35 23.06 -4.23
N PRO A 148 -6.31 21.83 -3.66
CA PRO A 148 -7.20 20.76 -4.09
C PRO A 148 -8.66 21.18 -3.81
N GLU A 149 -9.50 21.17 -4.84
CA GLU A 149 -10.93 21.49 -4.69
C GLU A 149 -11.70 20.44 -3.90
N TRP A 150 -11.21 19.22 -3.92
CA TRP A 150 -11.90 18.05 -3.39
C TRP A 150 -10.94 17.14 -2.65
N PHE A 151 -11.42 16.62 -1.56
CA PHE A 151 -10.82 15.51 -0.87
C PHE A 151 -11.87 14.41 -0.74
N GLN A 152 -11.55 13.21 -1.22
CA GLN A 152 -12.41 12.04 -1.09
C GLN A 152 -11.70 10.97 -0.26
N VAL A 153 -12.47 10.32 0.60
CA VAL A 153 -12.05 9.13 1.34
C VAL A 153 -12.92 7.97 0.92
N ASN A 154 -12.30 6.87 0.56
CA ASN A 154 -12.97 5.63 0.23
C ASN A 154 -12.52 4.55 1.20
N THR A 155 -13.47 3.71 1.60
CA THR A 155 -13.21 2.46 2.29
C THR A 155 -13.91 1.35 1.53
N GLY A 156 -13.28 0.20 1.40
CA GLY A 156 -13.88 -0.91 0.68
C GLY A 156 -13.25 -2.24 1.02
N PHE A 157 -13.91 -3.29 0.60
CA PHE A 157 -13.41 -4.65 0.74
C PHE A 157 -13.88 -5.53 -0.40
N VAL A 158 -13.22 -6.65 -0.61
CA VAL A 158 -13.70 -7.75 -1.44
C VAL A 158 -13.87 -8.99 -0.57
N SER A 159 -14.81 -9.86 -0.95
CA SER A 159 -15.15 -11.06 -0.16
C SER A 159 -14.20 -12.24 -0.42
N PHE A 160 -13.13 -12.05 -1.16
CA PHE A 160 -12.18 -13.09 -1.52
C PHE A 160 -10.83 -12.87 -0.84
N PRO A 161 -10.15 -13.92 -0.38
CA PRO A 161 -8.82 -13.80 0.17
C PRO A 161 -7.80 -13.35 -0.89
N TYR A 162 -6.72 -12.68 -0.46
CA TYR A 162 -5.67 -12.20 -1.37
C TYR A 162 -5.11 -13.30 -2.27
N GLN A 163 -4.96 -14.52 -1.74
CA GLN A 163 -4.40 -15.66 -2.44
C GLN A 163 -5.24 -16.13 -3.65
N GLU A 164 -6.52 -15.74 -3.69
CA GLU A 164 -7.42 -16.08 -4.79
C GLU A 164 -7.48 -14.98 -5.86
N LEU A 165 -6.86 -13.83 -5.62
CA LEU A 165 -6.82 -12.73 -6.56
C LEU A 165 -5.65 -12.89 -7.52
N SER A 166 -5.91 -12.75 -8.81
CA SER A 166 -4.87 -12.74 -9.84
C SER A 166 -4.62 -11.36 -10.43
N GLU A 167 -5.60 -10.45 -10.35
CA GLU A 167 -5.50 -9.13 -10.91
C GLU A 167 -6.11 -8.07 -9.99
N LEU A 168 -5.43 -6.92 -9.90
CA LEU A 168 -6.01 -5.69 -9.43
C LEU A 168 -6.26 -4.79 -10.64
N ARG A 169 -7.49 -4.32 -10.79
CA ARG A 169 -7.93 -3.56 -11.95
C ARG A 169 -8.25 -2.13 -11.55
N VAL A 170 -7.61 -1.20 -12.23
CA VAL A 170 -7.84 0.24 -12.07
C VAL A 170 -8.50 0.75 -13.33
N GLY A 171 -9.79 1.08 -13.23
CA GLY A 171 -10.63 1.55 -14.33
C GLY A 171 -10.84 3.06 -14.26
N GLY A 172 -11.16 3.64 -15.41
CA GLY A 172 -11.52 5.06 -15.54
C GLY A 172 -12.21 5.33 -16.87
N SER A 173 -12.73 6.54 -17.08
CA SER A 173 -13.28 6.90 -18.39
C SER A 173 -12.16 7.02 -19.42
N LYS A 174 -11.05 7.68 -19.07
CA LYS A 174 -9.81 7.73 -19.84
C LYS A 174 -8.65 8.04 -18.89
N PHE A 175 -7.52 7.38 -19.12
CA PHE A 175 -6.33 7.63 -18.32
C PHE A 175 -5.41 8.71 -18.92
N GLY A 176 -5.37 8.81 -20.25
CA GLY A 176 -4.37 9.60 -20.94
C GLY A 176 -3.03 8.85 -21.09
N LEU A 177 -2.31 9.15 -22.17
CA LEU A 177 -0.99 8.56 -22.45
C LEU A 177 -0.01 8.83 -21.29
N GLY A 178 0.66 7.78 -20.83
CA GLY A 178 1.64 7.87 -19.74
C GLY A 178 1.04 7.88 -18.34
N ALA A 179 -0.29 7.78 -18.19
CA ALA A 179 -0.90 7.56 -16.88
C ALA A 179 -0.40 6.25 -16.28
N LYS A 180 -0.09 6.26 -14.98
CA LYS A 180 0.61 5.16 -14.34
C LYS A 180 -0.07 4.69 -13.07
N VAL A 181 -0.04 3.38 -12.87
CA VAL A 181 -0.47 2.72 -11.64
C VAL A 181 0.67 1.89 -11.10
N ASP A 182 1.07 2.15 -9.87
CA ASP A 182 2.11 1.40 -9.16
C ASP A 182 1.53 0.75 -7.90
N LEU A 183 1.85 -0.54 -7.70
CA LEU A 183 1.55 -1.26 -6.48
C LEU A 183 2.84 -1.56 -5.72
N TRP A 184 2.88 -1.12 -4.48
CA TRP A 184 4.00 -1.27 -3.56
C TRP A 184 3.62 -2.16 -2.39
N GLY A 185 4.53 -3.00 -1.96
CA GLY A 185 4.43 -3.77 -0.72
C GLY A 185 5.22 -3.12 0.39
N ILE A 186 4.60 -2.97 1.56
CA ILE A 186 5.23 -2.46 2.78
C ILE A 186 5.48 -3.65 3.70
N LYS A 187 6.78 -3.86 4.04
CA LYS A 187 7.27 -4.94 4.92
C LYS A 187 7.33 -4.50 6.35
#